data_cc6d27dba75261c30537260f68589f41
#
_entry.id   cc6d27dba75261c30537260f68589f41
#
_cell.length_a   1.000
_cell.length_b   1.000
_cell.length_c   1.000
_cell.angle_alpha   90.00
_cell.angle_beta   90.00
_cell.angle_gamma   90.00
#
_symmetry.space_group_name_H-M   'P 1'
#
loop_
_entity.id
_entity.type
_entity.pdbx_description
1 polymer ?
#
loop_
_entity_poly.entity_id
_entity_poly.type
_entity_poly.pdbx_seq_one_letter_code
_entity_poly.pdbx_strand_id
1 'polypeptide(L)'
;MFKVLVAEDEPKSRGALISRLRGILGDAALIEAASDGNDAVDKALRVQPDVIFMDIEMPGKNGLEAAAVIKKQIQTVHIIFLTAYDRFDYAVGAIRSGGEDYILKPVGEVELRESLQKFFDLQTCVVPKTSPFESELA
;
A
#
# COMPACT_ATOMS: atom_id res chain seq x y z
N MET A 1 -6.05 -13.66 -6.99
CA MET A 1 -6.75 -12.38 -6.86
C MET A 1 -5.83 -11.35 -6.24
N PHE A 2 -5.82 -10.16 -6.77
CA PHE A 2 -5.00 -9.08 -6.24
C PHE A 2 -5.57 -8.63 -4.89
N LYS A 3 -4.73 -8.57 -3.87
CA LYS A 3 -5.17 -8.26 -2.52
C LYS A 3 -4.55 -6.97 -2.03
N VAL A 4 -5.38 -6.08 -1.49
CA VAL A 4 -4.95 -4.78 -1.00
C VAL A 4 -5.44 -4.63 0.44
N LEU A 5 -4.56 -4.16 1.31
CA LEU A 5 -4.91 -3.83 2.69
C LEU A 5 -4.77 -2.33 2.86
N VAL A 6 -5.79 -1.70 3.45
CA VAL A 6 -5.78 -0.27 3.73
C VAL A 6 -5.77 -0.10 5.24
N ALA A 7 -4.69 0.43 5.78
CA ALA A 7 -4.55 0.67 7.21
C ALA A 7 -4.61 2.17 7.48
N GLU A 8 -5.69 2.61 8.08
CA GLU A 8 -5.98 4.01 8.33
C GLU A 8 -6.91 4.09 9.52
N ASP A 9 -6.54 4.85 10.55
CA ASP A 9 -7.34 4.91 11.77
C ASP A 9 -8.59 5.80 11.66
N GLU A 10 -8.59 6.75 10.77
CA GLU A 10 -9.70 7.69 10.64
C GLU A 10 -10.76 7.09 9.69
N PRO A 11 -11.98 6.83 10.18
CA PRO A 11 -12.98 6.10 9.37
C PRO A 11 -13.35 6.76 8.04
N LYS A 12 -13.44 8.08 8.02
CA LYS A 12 -13.79 8.78 6.78
C LYS A 12 -12.68 8.66 5.75
N SER A 13 -11.45 8.86 6.18
CA SER A 13 -10.30 8.73 5.29
C SER A 13 -10.16 7.31 4.79
N ARG A 14 -10.38 6.34 5.68
CA ARG A 14 -10.30 4.93 5.33
C ARG A 14 -11.36 4.58 4.28
N GLY A 15 -12.59 5.02 4.50
CA GLY A 15 -13.68 4.74 3.57
C GLY A 15 -13.48 5.39 2.22
N ALA A 16 -12.98 6.63 2.22
CA ALA A 16 -12.73 7.35 0.98
C ALA A 16 -11.64 6.67 0.16
N LEU A 17 -10.59 6.22 0.83
CA LEU A 17 -9.49 5.55 0.15
C LEU A 17 -9.96 4.23 -0.45
N ILE A 18 -10.70 3.45 0.32
CA ILE A 18 -11.24 2.18 -0.17
C ILE A 18 -12.15 2.41 -1.36
N SER A 19 -12.99 3.43 -1.29
CA SER A 19 -13.90 3.74 -2.40
C SER A 19 -13.14 4.08 -3.67
N ARG A 20 -12.09 4.87 -3.55
CA ARG A 20 -11.26 5.21 -4.71
C ARG A 20 -10.56 3.99 -5.28
N LEU A 21 -10.06 3.13 -4.41
CA LEU A 21 -9.40 1.90 -4.86
C LEU A 21 -10.37 0.97 -5.58
N ARG A 22 -11.59 0.87 -5.08
CA ARG A 22 -12.61 0.06 -5.77
C ARG A 22 -12.93 0.63 -7.15
N GLY A 23 -12.94 1.96 -7.27
CA GLY A 23 -13.16 2.59 -8.55
C GLY A 23 -12.05 2.31 -9.55
N ILE A 24 -10.81 2.18 -9.05
CA ILE A 24 -9.67 1.91 -9.92
C ILE A 24 -9.55 0.43 -10.24
N LEU A 25 -9.70 -0.42 -9.25
CA LEU A 25 -9.40 -1.85 -9.38
C LEU A 25 -10.63 -2.71 -9.68
N GLY A 26 -11.81 -2.19 -9.41
CA GLY A 26 -13.03 -2.94 -9.67
C GLY A 26 -13.12 -4.20 -8.84
N ASP A 27 -13.79 -5.20 -9.38
CA ASP A 27 -13.99 -6.47 -8.68
C ASP A 27 -12.79 -7.39 -8.78
N ALA A 28 -11.74 -6.94 -9.46
CA ALA A 28 -10.53 -7.75 -9.64
C ALA A 28 -9.67 -7.82 -8.39
N ALA A 29 -10.00 -7.04 -7.37
CA ALA A 29 -9.18 -6.96 -6.17
C ALA A 29 -9.99 -7.22 -4.92
N LEU A 30 -9.37 -7.87 -3.95
CA LEU A 30 -9.92 -7.99 -2.61
C LEU A 30 -9.32 -6.84 -1.80
N ILE A 31 -10.17 -6.00 -1.20
CA ILE A 31 -9.70 -4.86 -0.41
C ILE A 31 -10.16 -5.04 1.02
N GLU A 32 -9.20 -5.12 1.93
CA GLU A 32 -9.47 -5.26 3.37
C GLU A 32 -9.04 -3.99 4.08
N ALA A 33 -9.61 -3.74 5.24
CA ALA A 33 -9.35 -2.53 6.01
C ALA A 33 -8.82 -2.86 7.40
N ALA A 34 -7.89 -2.05 7.87
CA ALA A 34 -7.39 -2.12 9.23
C ALA A 34 -7.48 -0.74 9.86
N SER A 35 -7.77 -0.69 11.15
CA SER A 35 -8.05 0.58 11.84
C SER A 35 -6.90 1.09 12.69
N ASP A 36 -5.84 0.31 12.88
CA ASP A 36 -4.64 0.76 13.59
C ASP A 36 -3.48 -0.16 13.22
N GLY A 37 -2.31 0.12 13.79
CA GLY A 37 -1.11 -0.63 13.44
C GLY A 37 -1.15 -2.09 13.84
N ASN A 38 -1.72 -2.40 15.00
CA ASN A 38 -1.82 -3.78 15.43
C ASN A 38 -2.80 -4.56 14.56
N ASP A 39 -3.93 -3.93 14.23
CA ASP A 39 -4.91 -4.54 13.34
C ASP A 39 -4.30 -4.77 11.96
N ALA A 40 -3.46 -3.83 11.50
CA ALA A 40 -2.78 -3.96 10.22
C ALA A 40 -1.86 -5.18 10.20
N VAL A 41 -1.09 -5.39 11.27
CA VAL A 41 -0.22 -6.55 11.36
C VAL A 41 -1.03 -7.84 11.32
N ASP A 42 -2.07 -7.92 12.14
CA ASP A 42 -2.92 -9.11 12.19
C ASP A 42 -3.52 -9.43 10.84
N LYS A 43 -4.08 -8.43 10.18
CA LYS A 43 -4.73 -8.66 8.91
C LYS A 43 -3.75 -8.94 7.79
N ALA A 44 -2.59 -8.31 7.82
CA ALA A 44 -1.58 -8.59 6.82
C ALA A 44 -1.12 -10.04 6.89
N LEU A 45 -0.92 -10.55 8.09
CA LEU A 45 -0.48 -11.93 8.25
C LEU A 45 -1.55 -12.92 7.82
N ARG A 46 -2.82 -12.56 8.03
CA ARG A 46 -3.93 -13.44 7.67
C ARG A 46 -4.27 -13.37 6.18
N VAL A 47 -4.32 -12.17 5.63
CA VAL A 47 -4.76 -11.96 4.26
C VAL A 47 -3.63 -12.15 3.25
N GLN A 48 -2.41 -11.86 3.65
CA GLN A 48 -1.23 -11.89 2.77
C GLN A 48 -1.43 -10.98 1.56
N PRO A 49 -1.57 -9.67 1.80
CA PRO A 49 -1.84 -8.73 0.72
C PRO A 49 -0.64 -8.55 -0.20
N ASP A 50 -0.92 -8.14 -1.42
CA ASP A 50 0.13 -7.79 -2.38
C ASP A 50 0.62 -6.38 -2.14
N VAL A 51 -0.30 -5.48 -1.78
CA VAL A 51 0.00 -4.08 -1.53
C VAL A 51 -0.72 -3.63 -0.25
N ILE A 52 -0.04 -2.84 0.55
CA ILE A 52 -0.63 -2.22 1.74
C ILE A 52 -0.49 -0.71 1.62
N PHE A 53 -1.62 0.00 1.76
CA PHE A 53 -1.59 1.45 1.93
C PHE A 53 -1.64 1.70 3.43
N MET A 54 -0.56 2.22 3.99
CA MET A 54 -0.35 2.29 5.42
C MET A 54 -0.19 3.72 5.89
N ASP A 55 -1.15 4.21 6.68
CA ASP A 55 -1.02 5.52 7.30
C ASP A 55 0.12 5.45 8.32
N ILE A 56 0.97 6.45 8.35
CA ILE A 56 2.06 6.50 9.31
C ILE A 56 1.55 6.84 10.70
N GLU A 57 0.64 7.81 10.79
CA GLU A 57 0.14 8.30 12.06
C GLU A 57 -1.06 7.50 12.53
N MET A 58 -0.83 6.50 13.35
CA MET A 58 -1.91 5.68 13.90
C MET A 58 -1.65 5.44 15.38
N PRO A 59 -2.71 5.32 16.20
CA PRO A 59 -2.52 5.09 17.63
C PRO A 59 -1.94 3.72 17.90
N GLY A 60 -1.26 3.59 19.03
CA GLY A 60 -0.61 2.36 19.40
C GLY A 60 0.63 2.15 18.56
N LYS A 61 0.62 1.14 17.71
CA LYS A 61 1.71 0.87 16.79
C LYS A 61 1.51 1.75 15.55
N ASN A 62 2.44 2.63 15.25
CA ASN A 62 2.31 3.50 14.09
C ASN A 62 2.62 2.72 12.80
N GLY A 63 2.42 3.37 11.66
CA GLY A 63 2.57 2.70 10.38
C GLY A 63 3.97 2.21 10.10
N LEU A 64 4.98 2.95 10.56
CA LEU A 64 6.37 2.54 10.34
C LEU A 64 6.70 1.30 11.14
N GLU A 65 6.24 1.25 12.38
CA GLU A 65 6.45 0.08 13.24
C GLU A 65 5.71 -1.13 12.69
N ALA A 66 4.47 -0.93 12.26
CA ALA A 66 3.67 -2.01 11.69
C ALA A 66 4.34 -2.55 10.44
N ALA A 67 4.82 -1.66 9.59
CA ALA A 67 5.48 -2.06 8.34
C ALA A 67 6.72 -2.89 8.62
N ALA A 68 7.50 -2.51 9.62
CA ALA A 68 8.72 -3.26 9.96
C ALA A 68 8.38 -4.70 10.37
N VAL A 69 7.33 -4.86 11.17
CA VAL A 69 6.89 -6.19 11.60
C VAL A 69 6.39 -7.00 10.40
N ILE A 70 5.57 -6.37 9.58
CA ILE A 70 4.97 -7.05 8.42
C ILE A 70 6.05 -7.49 7.43
N LYS A 71 7.01 -6.63 7.14
CA LYS A 71 8.07 -6.96 6.17
C LYS A 71 8.95 -8.11 6.63
N LYS A 72 9.10 -8.30 7.91
CA LYS A 72 9.84 -9.43 8.43
C LYS A 72 9.14 -10.75 8.14
N GLN A 73 7.81 -10.72 8.15
CA GLN A 73 7.01 -11.91 7.93
C GLN A 73 6.65 -12.12 6.47
N ILE A 74 6.42 -11.04 5.74
CA ILE A 74 6.01 -11.10 4.33
C ILE A 74 6.96 -10.21 3.55
N GLN A 75 8.06 -10.75 3.10
CA GLN A 75 9.11 -9.97 2.46
C GLN A 75 8.70 -9.41 1.11
N THR A 76 7.74 -10.03 0.46
CA THR A 76 7.32 -9.65 -0.88
C THR A 76 6.23 -8.59 -0.91
N VAL A 77 5.66 -8.23 0.24
CA VAL A 77 4.58 -7.26 0.25
C VAL A 77 5.11 -5.87 -0.11
N HIS A 78 4.32 -5.13 -0.87
CA HIS A 78 4.69 -3.76 -1.25
C HIS A 78 3.90 -2.80 -0.36
N ILE A 79 4.60 -1.97 0.38
CA ILE A 79 3.96 -1.05 1.32
C ILE A 79 4.10 0.38 0.81
N ILE A 80 2.96 1.07 0.70
CA ILE A 80 2.91 2.46 0.29
C ILE A 80 2.44 3.26 1.50
N PHE A 81 3.30 4.12 2.02
CA PHE A 81 2.97 4.91 3.21
C PHE A 81 2.13 6.11 2.86
N LEU A 82 1.21 6.47 3.75
CA LEU A 82 0.39 7.65 3.61
C LEU A 82 0.73 8.59 4.75
N THR A 83 0.92 9.87 4.47
CA THR A 83 1.26 10.83 5.50
C THR A 83 0.61 12.17 5.22
N ALA A 84 0.12 12.80 6.28
CA ALA A 84 -0.47 14.13 6.19
C ALA A 84 0.60 15.21 6.37
N TYR A 85 1.79 14.82 6.83
CA TYR A 85 2.80 15.80 7.16
C TYR A 85 3.86 15.95 6.10
N ASP A 86 4.29 17.19 5.97
CA ASP A 86 5.37 17.56 5.12
C ASP A 86 6.70 17.23 5.78
N ARG A 87 6.73 16.27 6.67
CA ARG A 87 7.95 15.85 7.36
C ARG A 87 8.68 14.89 6.45
N PHE A 88 9.17 15.48 5.43
CA PHE A 88 9.76 14.81 4.32
C PHE A 88 10.93 13.92 4.72
N ASP A 89 11.82 14.45 5.55
CA ASP A 89 13.00 13.69 5.97
C ASP A 89 12.66 12.48 6.79
N TYR A 90 11.66 12.59 7.65
CA TYR A 90 11.23 11.50 8.50
C TYR A 90 10.62 10.37 7.64
N ALA A 91 9.68 10.75 6.78
CA ALA A 91 9.02 9.77 5.92
C ALA A 91 9.98 9.18 4.91
N VAL A 92 10.79 10.02 4.28
CA VAL A 92 11.74 9.57 3.26
C VAL A 92 12.79 8.65 3.87
N GLY A 93 13.29 8.98 5.06
CA GLY A 93 14.26 8.13 5.72
C GLY A 93 13.71 6.74 6.01
N ALA A 94 12.47 6.69 6.49
CA ALA A 94 11.81 5.42 6.79
C ALA A 94 11.55 4.61 5.53
N ILE A 95 11.09 5.28 4.49
CA ILE A 95 10.79 4.63 3.22
C ILE A 95 12.06 4.10 2.57
N ARG A 96 13.13 4.89 2.61
CA ARG A 96 14.39 4.47 2.02
C ARG A 96 14.95 3.23 2.69
N SER A 97 14.77 3.12 4.00
CA SER A 97 15.25 1.92 4.67
C SER A 97 14.43 0.69 4.31
N GLY A 98 13.17 0.87 3.90
CA GLY A 98 12.32 -0.22 3.46
C GLY A 98 12.15 -0.33 1.96
N GLY A 99 12.58 0.68 1.22
CA GLY A 99 12.47 0.67 -0.23
C GLY A 99 11.09 0.85 -0.81
N GLU A 100 10.13 1.30 0.00
CA GLU A 100 8.76 1.48 -0.46
C GLU A 100 8.50 2.90 -0.95
N ASP A 101 7.26 3.15 -1.32
CA ASP A 101 6.83 4.44 -1.81
C ASP A 101 5.98 5.16 -0.74
N TYR A 102 5.64 6.40 -0.99
CA TYR A 102 4.76 7.13 -0.09
C TYR A 102 3.90 8.12 -0.88
N ILE A 103 2.76 8.50 -0.29
CA ILE A 103 1.84 9.46 -0.86
C ILE A 103 1.47 10.47 0.21
N LEU A 104 1.51 11.77 -0.14
CA LEU A 104 1.06 12.81 0.77
C LEU A 104 -0.46 12.91 0.72
N LYS A 105 -1.07 13.06 1.89
CA LYS A 105 -2.51 13.27 1.97
C LYS A 105 -2.83 14.71 1.62
N PRO A 106 -4.00 14.97 1.04
CA PRO A 106 -5.08 14.03 0.74
C PRO A 106 -4.72 13.16 -0.47
N VAL A 107 -5.10 11.89 -0.37
CA VAL A 107 -4.73 10.91 -1.38
C VAL A 107 -5.72 10.99 -2.54
N GLY A 108 -5.24 11.43 -3.69
CA GLY A 108 -6.06 11.56 -4.86
C GLY A 108 -6.00 10.34 -5.76
N GLU A 109 -6.88 10.32 -6.74
CA GLU A 109 -6.93 9.19 -7.65
C GLU A 109 -5.68 9.07 -8.50
N VAL A 110 -5.11 10.20 -8.92
CA VAL A 110 -3.90 10.19 -9.73
C VAL A 110 -2.74 9.55 -8.99
N GLU A 111 -2.56 9.95 -7.73
CA GLU A 111 -1.48 9.41 -6.91
C GLU A 111 -1.64 7.91 -6.68
N LEU A 112 -2.89 7.47 -6.47
CA LEU A 112 -3.16 6.06 -6.28
C LEU A 112 -2.85 5.27 -7.55
N ARG A 113 -3.28 5.78 -8.70
CA ARG A 113 -3.03 5.11 -9.97
C ARG A 113 -1.54 5.02 -10.25
N GLU A 114 -0.80 6.07 -9.96
CA GLU A 114 0.63 6.08 -10.18
C GLU A 114 1.36 5.08 -9.30
N SER A 115 0.97 5.02 -8.02
CA SER A 115 1.57 4.06 -7.10
C SER A 115 1.27 2.62 -7.48
N LEU A 116 0.05 2.35 -7.89
CA LEU A 116 -0.32 1.03 -8.33
C LEU A 116 0.37 0.66 -9.63
N GLN A 117 0.54 1.63 -10.52
CA GLN A 117 1.24 1.39 -11.77
C GLN A 117 2.71 1.03 -11.51
N LYS A 118 3.34 1.72 -10.57
CA LYS A 118 4.71 1.39 -10.19
C LYS A 118 4.81 -0.03 -9.67
N PHE A 119 3.85 -0.45 -8.85
CA PHE A 119 3.84 -1.80 -8.34
C PHE A 119 3.74 -2.81 -9.49
N PHE A 120 2.82 -2.58 -10.42
CA PHE A 120 2.65 -3.49 -11.55
C PHE A 120 3.87 -3.48 -12.48
N ASP A 121 4.50 -2.33 -12.63
CA ASP A 121 5.72 -2.25 -13.43
C ASP A 121 6.85 -3.06 -12.80
N LEU A 122 6.98 -3.01 -11.49
CA LEU A 122 7.99 -3.79 -10.79
C LEU A 122 7.74 -5.29 -10.96
N GLN A 123 6.47 -5.70 -10.92
CA GLN A 123 6.12 -7.09 -11.15
C GLN A 123 6.48 -7.50 -12.56
N THR A 124 6.21 -6.63 -13.51
CA THR A 124 6.52 -6.88 -14.91
C THR A 124 8.02 -7.01 -15.11
N CYS A 125 8.79 -6.17 -14.44
CA CYS A 125 10.25 -6.25 -14.55
C CYS A 125 10.80 -7.55 -13.97
N VAL A 126 10.16 -8.06 -12.93
CA VAL A 126 10.59 -9.30 -12.32
C VAL A 126 10.19 -10.49 -13.19
N VAL A 127 9.02 -10.42 -13.80
CA VAL A 127 8.53 -11.48 -14.66
C VAL A 127 9.12 -11.25 -16.05
N PRO A 128 9.99 -12.11 -16.46
CA PRO A 128 10.63 -11.92 -17.74
C PRO A 128 9.62 -12.01 -18.82
N LYS A 129 9.70 -11.14 -19.59
CA LYS A 129 9.23 -11.17 -20.72
C LYS A 129 8.18 -11.76 -21.29
N THR A 130 7.92 -12.60 -21.33
CA THR A 130 6.82 -13.23 -21.91
C THR A 130 5.52 -12.72 -21.40
N SER A 131 5.52 -11.67 -20.74
CA SER A 131 4.30 -11.13 -20.20
C SER A 131 3.32 -10.81 -21.33
N PRO A 132 2.12 -11.38 -21.32
CA PRO A 132 1.09 -11.01 -22.30
C PRO A 132 0.74 -9.54 -22.20
N PHE A 133 0.91 -9.00 -21.04
CA PHE A 133 0.68 -7.59 -20.80
C PHE A 133 1.60 -6.75 -21.68
N GLU A 134 2.86 -7.11 -21.78
CA GLU A 134 3.77 -6.40 -22.65
C GLU A 134 3.37 -6.56 -24.10
N SER A 135 2.95 -7.72 -24.47
CA SER A 135 2.50 -7.94 -25.83
C SER A 135 1.34 -7.05 -26.18
N GLU A 136 0.44 -6.90 -25.25
CA GLU A 136 -0.72 -6.05 -25.48
C GLU A 136 -0.35 -4.59 -25.59
N LEU A 137 0.62 -4.18 -24.80
CA LEU A 137 1.06 -2.81 -24.86
C LEU A 137 1.86 -2.52 -26.12
N ALA A 138 2.46 -3.51 -26.64
CA ALA A 138 3.17 -3.38 -27.87
C ALA A 138 2.19 -3.34 -29.04
#